data_0b566685949c072f4414429c15fe2f5b
#
_entry.id   0b566685949c072f4414429c15fe2f5b
#
_cell.length_a   1.000
_cell.length_b   1.000
_cell.length_c   1.000
_cell.angle_alpha   90.00
_cell.angle_beta   90.00
_cell.angle_gamma   90.00
#
_symmetry.space_group_name_H-M   'P 1'
#
loop_
_entity.id
_entity.type
_entity.pdbx_description
1 polymer ?
#
loop_
_entity_poly.entity_id
_entity_poly.type
_entity_poly.pdbx_seq_one_letter_code
_entity_poly.pdbx_strand_id
1 'polypeptide(L)'
;MKYSQKRHDLFTKIEPWLYLAPFLIFILVFTLYPVINVFIISFKENYSHLRKTFDGFNFENYKYVLTDEKFRSGMRNTVLYVIFVVPISTCISILFANLLNQKLKGSAIYQTAFFMPMVTSVTAVGLIWRLMYNQNYGIINFVLSKFGIEKIGWVVESKWSLVALIIFGIWNILPFTIILLLSGLQNINEMYYTAAKVDGAKASKIFFRITVPLLSPTIFLVCIINTISCFKVFSELYPLFNGKPGPYFNLYTVVYYIRYAMVEKRKYGYAAAAAVILFLCVMIFTLLQLQLKKRMAKKGIK
;
A
#
# COMPACT_ATOMS: atom_id res chain seq x y z
N MET A 1 19.41 -9.54 -54.25
CA MET A 1 18.11 -9.34 -53.58
C MET A 1 17.96 -10.02 -52.20
N LYS A 2 18.35 -11.30 -52.01
CA LYS A 2 18.25 -11.98 -50.69
C LYS A 2 19.03 -11.34 -49.52
N TYR A 3 20.17 -10.69 -49.75
CA TYR A 3 20.97 -10.02 -48.70
C TYR A 3 20.34 -8.73 -48.20
N SER A 4 19.61 -7.99 -49.04
CA SER A 4 18.90 -6.77 -48.65
C SER A 4 17.69 -7.08 -47.79
N GLN A 5 16.93 -8.13 -48.05
CA GLN A 5 15.80 -8.56 -47.26
C GLN A 5 16.22 -9.02 -45.83
N LYS A 6 17.29 -9.82 -45.71
CA LYS A 6 17.79 -10.25 -44.39
C LYS A 6 18.26 -9.10 -43.53
N ARG A 7 18.83 -8.05 -44.10
CA ARG A 7 19.24 -6.84 -43.35
C ARG A 7 18.03 -6.02 -42.90
N HIS A 8 17.02 -5.91 -43.74
CA HIS A 8 15.76 -5.24 -43.41
C HIS A 8 15.03 -5.99 -42.29
N ASP A 9 14.96 -7.32 -42.35
CA ASP A 9 14.34 -8.17 -41.32
C ASP A 9 15.09 -8.14 -39.97
N LEU A 10 16.42 -7.95 -39.99
CA LEU A 10 17.23 -7.77 -38.79
C LEU A 10 17.01 -6.38 -38.17
N PHE A 11 16.96 -5.33 -38.97
CA PHE A 11 16.70 -3.96 -38.48
C PHE A 11 15.31 -3.84 -37.90
N THR A 12 14.28 -4.36 -38.54
CA THR A 12 12.91 -4.37 -38.01
C THR A 12 12.74 -5.15 -36.70
N LYS A 13 13.59 -6.16 -36.45
CA LYS A 13 13.61 -6.90 -35.16
C LYS A 13 14.38 -6.19 -34.07
N ILE A 14 15.41 -5.41 -34.39
CA ILE A 14 16.27 -4.72 -33.44
C ILE A 14 15.73 -3.34 -33.13
N GLU A 15 15.08 -2.68 -34.05
CA GLU A 15 14.54 -1.33 -33.93
C GLU A 15 13.69 -1.10 -32.67
N PRO A 16 12.71 -1.98 -32.32
CA PRO A 16 11.95 -1.83 -31.08
C PRO A 16 12.83 -1.87 -29.82
N TRP A 17 13.88 -2.69 -29.82
CA TRP A 17 14.80 -2.81 -28.69
C TRP A 17 15.68 -1.58 -28.54
N LEU A 18 16.07 -0.91 -29.64
CA LEU A 18 16.82 0.35 -29.61
C LEU A 18 15.97 1.48 -28.99
N TYR A 19 14.69 1.57 -29.34
CA TYR A 19 13.78 2.54 -28.69
C TYR A 19 13.54 2.25 -27.20
N LEU A 20 13.51 0.98 -26.82
CA LEU A 20 13.34 0.57 -25.43
C LEU A 20 14.65 0.62 -24.63
N ALA A 21 15.81 0.58 -25.28
CA ALA A 21 17.11 0.47 -24.61
C ALA A 21 17.37 1.53 -23.52
N PRO A 22 17.10 2.82 -23.73
CA PRO A 22 17.33 3.83 -22.67
C PRO A 22 16.51 3.54 -21.41
N PHE A 23 15.24 3.14 -21.58
CA PHE A 23 14.36 2.76 -20.49
C PHE A 23 14.80 1.47 -19.79
N LEU A 24 15.18 0.44 -20.55
CA LEU A 24 15.67 -0.82 -20.02
C LEU A 24 16.98 -0.65 -19.24
N ILE A 25 17.92 0.15 -19.77
CA ILE A 25 19.17 0.46 -19.07
C ILE A 25 18.87 1.16 -17.75
N PHE A 26 17.94 2.13 -17.75
CA PHE A 26 17.55 2.82 -16.52
C PHE A 26 16.97 1.85 -15.48
N ILE A 27 16.07 0.96 -15.87
CA ILE A 27 15.51 -0.06 -14.97
C ILE A 27 16.60 -1.01 -14.47
N LEU A 28 17.49 -1.47 -15.33
CA LEU A 28 18.57 -2.39 -14.95
C LEU A 28 19.49 -1.75 -13.89
N VAL A 29 19.92 -0.51 -14.12
CA VAL A 29 20.89 0.18 -13.25
C VAL A 29 20.23 0.68 -11.96
N PHE A 30 19.06 1.27 -12.02
CA PHE A 30 18.45 1.96 -10.87
C PHE A 30 17.40 1.13 -10.12
N THR A 31 16.94 0.01 -10.70
CA THR A 31 15.95 -0.85 -10.04
C THR A 31 16.49 -2.25 -9.81
N LEU A 32 16.89 -2.95 -10.86
CA LEU A 32 17.29 -4.37 -10.72
C LEU A 32 18.62 -4.54 -10.01
N TYR A 33 19.63 -3.74 -10.36
CA TYR A 33 20.93 -3.82 -9.70
C TYR A 33 20.85 -3.56 -8.18
N PRO A 34 20.20 -2.49 -7.66
CA PRO A 34 20.05 -2.31 -6.22
C PRO A 34 19.27 -3.45 -5.55
N VAL A 35 18.21 -3.97 -6.17
CA VAL A 35 17.45 -5.10 -5.63
C VAL A 35 18.36 -6.34 -5.49
N ILE A 36 19.08 -6.72 -6.55
CA ILE A 36 20.01 -7.86 -6.52
C ILE A 36 21.08 -7.63 -5.44
N ASN A 37 21.60 -6.40 -5.34
CA ASN A 37 22.64 -6.08 -4.35
C ASN A 37 22.10 -6.21 -2.91
N VAL A 38 20.86 -5.82 -2.63
CA VAL A 38 20.22 -6.02 -1.32
C VAL A 38 20.13 -7.52 -1.01
N PHE A 39 19.74 -8.37 -1.97
CA PHE A 39 19.75 -9.82 -1.79
C PHE A 39 21.16 -10.36 -1.47
N ILE A 40 22.18 -9.91 -2.17
CA ILE A 40 23.56 -10.34 -1.92
C ILE A 40 24.04 -9.87 -0.52
N ILE A 41 23.78 -8.62 -0.15
CA ILE A 41 24.17 -8.05 1.16
C ILE A 41 23.46 -8.77 2.30
N SER A 42 22.25 -9.25 2.13
CA SER A 42 21.48 -9.94 3.18
C SER A 42 22.14 -11.22 3.66
N PHE A 43 22.99 -11.87 2.84
CA PHE A 43 23.77 -13.06 3.20
C PHE A 43 25.20 -12.75 3.66
N LYS A 44 25.69 -11.51 3.51
CA LYS A 44 27.03 -11.11 3.91
C LYS A 44 27.09 -10.84 5.42
N GLU A 45 27.80 -11.71 6.16
CA GLU A 45 28.03 -11.52 7.58
C GLU A 45 28.91 -10.30 7.83
N ASN A 46 28.60 -9.52 8.86
CA ASN A 46 29.32 -8.32 9.29
C ASN A 46 29.68 -7.34 8.15
N TYR A 47 28.82 -7.24 7.14
CA TYR A 47 29.07 -6.37 5.99
C TYR A 47 29.26 -4.91 6.40
N SER A 48 30.43 -4.37 6.09
CA SER A 48 30.81 -2.97 6.26
C SER A 48 30.68 -2.24 4.93
N HIS A 49 29.72 -1.30 4.84
CA HIS A 49 29.51 -0.51 3.62
C HIS A 49 30.72 0.40 3.31
N LEU A 50 31.36 0.96 4.35
CA LEU A 50 32.51 1.87 4.20
C LEU A 50 33.76 1.13 3.69
N ARG A 51 34.05 -0.04 4.27
CA ARG A 51 35.24 -0.84 3.92
C ARG A 51 34.99 -1.83 2.79
N LYS A 52 33.73 -2.04 2.42
CA LYS A 52 33.26 -3.09 1.48
C LYS A 52 33.76 -4.49 1.84
N THR A 53 34.00 -4.75 3.14
CA THR A 53 34.46 -6.03 3.69
C THR A 53 33.30 -6.80 4.30
N PHE A 54 33.40 -8.12 4.35
CA PHE A 54 32.47 -9.03 5.02
C PHE A 54 33.22 -10.32 5.40
N ASP A 55 32.73 -11.04 6.41
CA ASP A 55 33.43 -12.22 6.95
C ASP A 55 33.07 -13.52 6.21
N GLY A 56 31.92 -13.58 5.55
CA GLY A 56 31.46 -14.73 4.79
C GLY A 56 30.01 -14.62 4.35
N PHE A 57 29.54 -15.65 3.62
CA PHE A 57 28.14 -15.80 3.23
C PHE A 57 27.46 -16.82 4.13
N ASN A 58 26.45 -16.38 4.89
CA ASN A 58 25.67 -17.25 5.76
C ASN A 58 24.26 -16.67 6.02
N PHE A 59 23.50 -17.31 6.92
CA PHE A 59 22.15 -16.91 7.30
C PHE A 59 22.07 -16.17 8.66
N GLU A 60 23.20 -15.76 9.25
CA GLU A 60 23.23 -15.13 10.57
C GLU A 60 22.43 -13.81 10.61
N ASN A 61 22.45 -13.03 9.53
CA ASN A 61 21.64 -11.81 9.45
C ASN A 61 20.14 -12.12 9.58
N TYR A 62 19.67 -13.18 8.93
CA TYR A 62 18.26 -13.60 9.00
C TYR A 62 17.90 -14.12 10.39
N LYS A 63 18.76 -14.93 10.98
CA LYS A 63 18.57 -15.46 12.32
C LYS A 63 18.46 -14.33 13.34
N TYR A 64 19.38 -13.36 13.29
CA TYR A 64 19.35 -12.19 14.14
C TYR A 64 18.07 -11.40 13.97
N VAL A 65 17.70 -11.04 12.74
CA VAL A 65 16.50 -10.25 12.45
C VAL A 65 15.23 -10.94 12.94
N LEU A 66 15.09 -12.25 12.73
CA LEU A 66 13.90 -13.00 13.17
C LEU A 66 13.81 -13.13 14.70
N THR A 67 14.91 -13.03 15.43
CA THR A 67 14.92 -13.06 16.89
C THR A 67 14.82 -11.68 17.53
N ASP A 68 15.08 -10.60 16.78
CA ASP A 68 15.02 -9.22 17.27
C ASP A 68 13.55 -8.83 17.60
N GLU A 69 13.31 -8.43 18.84
CA GLU A 69 11.97 -8.00 19.31
C GLU A 69 11.40 -6.82 18.54
N LYS A 70 12.25 -5.87 18.13
CA LYS A 70 11.83 -4.70 17.35
C LYS A 70 11.35 -5.11 15.97
N PHE A 71 12.01 -6.06 15.33
CA PHE A 71 11.58 -6.60 14.05
C PHE A 71 10.26 -7.37 14.18
N ARG A 72 10.15 -8.24 15.18
CA ARG A 72 8.92 -9.01 15.43
C ARG A 72 7.74 -8.10 15.73
N SER A 73 7.94 -7.09 16.57
CA SER A 73 6.93 -6.05 16.83
C SER A 73 6.58 -5.30 15.54
N GLY A 74 7.58 -4.92 14.75
CA GLY A 74 7.40 -4.25 13.47
C GLY A 74 6.60 -5.08 12.47
N MET A 75 6.89 -6.37 12.37
CA MET A 75 6.16 -7.29 11.52
C MET A 75 4.70 -7.43 11.96
N ARG A 76 4.45 -7.63 13.26
CA ARG A 76 3.09 -7.70 13.80
C ARG A 76 2.31 -6.42 13.52
N ASN A 77 2.88 -5.26 13.80
CA ASN A 77 2.20 -3.97 13.59
C ASN A 77 1.91 -3.73 12.10
N THR A 78 2.87 -4.06 11.22
CA THR A 78 2.69 -3.91 9.77
C THR A 78 1.59 -4.84 9.24
N VAL A 79 1.58 -6.11 9.66
CA VAL A 79 0.55 -7.07 9.26
C VAL A 79 -0.84 -6.66 9.76
N LEU A 80 -0.95 -6.23 11.03
CA LEU A 80 -2.21 -5.71 11.58
C LEU A 80 -2.68 -4.47 10.80
N TYR A 81 -1.76 -3.55 10.51
CA TYR A 81 -2.07 -2.37 9.70
C TYR A 81 -2.65 -2.77 8.33
N VAL A 82 -2.02 -3.69 7.61
CA VAL A 82 -2.49 -4.19 6.31
C VAL A 82 -3.87 -4.83 6.43
N ILE A 83 -4.07 -5.73 7.41
CA ILE A 83 -5.32 -6.47 7.60
C ILE A 83 -6.51 -5.54 7.88
N PHE A 84 -6.30 -4.43 8.59
CA PHE A 84 -7.39 -3.50 8.88
C PHE A 84 -7.53 -2.41 7.80
N VAL A 85 -6.44 -1.81 7.35
CA VAL A 85 -6.52 -0.68 6.40
C VAL A 85 -7.04 -1.13 5.04
N VAL A 86 -6.52 -2.22 4.48
CA VAL A 86 -6.87 -2.62 3.10
C VAL A 86 -8.36 -2.97 2.96
N PRO A 87 -8.95 -3.88 3.78
CA PRO A 87 -10.36 -4.21 3.62
C PRO A 87 -11.28 -3.04 3.95
N ILE A 88 -11.01 -2.31 5.04
CA ILE A 88 -11.89 -1.22 5.48
C ILE A 88 -11.88 -0.09 4.46
N SER A 89 -10.70 0.35 4.00
CA SER A 89 -10.59 1.40 2.97
C SER A 89 -11.25 0.98 1.66
N THR A 90 -11.08 -0.28 1.24
CA THR A 90 -11.71 -0.80 0.02
C THR A 90 -13.23 -0.80 0.15
N CYS A 91 -13.80 -1.28 1.26
CA CYS A 91 -15.26 -1.27 1.49
C CYS A 91 -15.82 0.15 1.48
N ILE A 92 -15.19 1.08 2.21
CA ILE A 92 -15.60 2.49 2.23
C ILE A 92 -15.50 3.09 0.82
N SER A 93 -14.42 2.83 0.10
CA SER A 93 -14.20 3.37 -1.24
C SER A 93 -15.21 2.85 -2.27
N ILE A 94 -15.65 1.59 -2.18
CA ILE A 94 -16.71 1.04 -3.06
C ILE A 94 -18.01 1.83 -2.86
N LEU A 95 -18.37 2.12 -1.60
CA LEU A 95 -19.57 2.91 -1.29
C LEU A 95 -19.47 4.32 -1.85
N PHE A 96 -18.36 5.03 -1.60
CA PHE A 96 -18.15 6.38 -2.10
C PHE A 96 -18.05 6.42 -3.63
N ALA A 97 -17.36 5.49 -4.26
CA ALA A 97 -17.27 5.41 -5.71
C ALA A 97 -18.66 5.18 -6.34
N ASN A 98 -19.48 4.32 -5.74
CA ASN A 98 -20.84 4.07 -6.20
C ASN A 98 -21.75 5.32 -6.04
N LEU A 99 -21.60 6.08 -4.95
CA LEU A 99 -22.31 7.35 -4.77
C LEU A 99 -21.87 8.40 -5.81
N LEU A 100 -20.56 8.54 -6.03
CA LEU A 100 -19.99 9.49 -6.99
C LEU A 100 -20.30 9.11 -8.45
N ASN A 101 -20.56 7.85 -8.74
CA ASN A 101 -20.95 7.37 -10.07
C ASN A 101 -22.40 7.73 -10.43
N GLN A 102 -23.22 8.11 -9.46
CA GLN A 102 -24.54 8.63 -9.73
C GLN A 102 -24.43 10.03 -10.37
N LYS A 103 -25.31 10.33 -11.33
CA LYS A 103 -25.34 11.62 -12.02
C LYS A 103 -25.85 12.75 -11.09
N LEU A 104 -25.09 13.00 -10.01
CA LEU A 104 -25.41 14.04 -9.03
C LEU A 104 -25.07 15.43 -9.59
N LYS A 105 -25.91 16.44 -9.32
CA LYS A 105 -25.57 17.82 -9.60
C LYS A 105 -24.32 18.21 -8.81
N GLY A 106 -23.29 18.75 -9.47
CA GLY A 106 -22.03 19.13 -8.83
C GLY A 106 -21.05 17.98 -8.57
N SER A 107 -21.18 16.81 -9.22
CA SER A 107 -20.30 15.66 -9.05
C SER A 107 -18.81 16.00 -9.18
N ALA A 108 -18.44 16.96 -10.04
CA ALA A 108 -17.06 17.43 -10.21
C ALA A 108 -16.50 18.08 -8.91
N ILE A 109 -17.32 18.84 -8.19
CA ILE A 109 -16.91 19.48 -6.93
C ILE A 109 -16.62 18.42 -5.87
N TYR A 110 -17.52 17.44 -5.73
CA TYR A 110 -17.31 16.33 -4.78
C TYR A 110 -16.08 15.51 -5.15
N GLN A 111 -15.89 15.19 -6.43
CA GLN A 111 -14.69 14.47 -6.90
C GLN A 111 -13.43 15.27 -6.56
N THR A 112 -13.39 16.56 -6.85
CA THR A 112 -12.25 17.43 -6.52
C THR A 112 -11.97 17.44 -5.03
N ALA A 113 -12.98 17.56 -4.18
CA ALA A 113 -12.83 17.56 -2.72
C ALA A 113 -12.27 16.21 -2.20
N PHE A 114 -12.75 15.08 -2.75
CA PHE A 114 -12.21 13.77 -2.39
C PHE A 114 -10.77 13.54 -2.87
N PHE A 115 -10.35 14.18 -3.98
CA PHE A 115 -9.02 13.96 -4.57
C PHE A 115 -7.96 14.93 -4.07
N MET A 116 -8.35 16.06 -3.48
CA MET A 116 -7.43 17.06 -2.92
C MET A 116 -6.37 16.47 -1.95
N PRO A 117 -6.72 15.55 -1.04
CA PRO A 117 -5.74 14.95 -0.14
C PRO A 117 -4.60 14.21 -0.85
N MET A 118 -4.84 13.64 -2.04
CA MET A 118 -3.84 12.89 -2.80
C MET A 118 -2.67 13.77 -3.31
N VAL A 119 -2.95 15.06 -3.55
CA VAL A 119 -1.95 16.02 -4.07
C VAL A 119 -1.20 16.70 -2.92
N THR A 120 -1.67 16.52 -1.68
CA THR A 120 -1.10 17.17 -0.51
C THR A 120 0.07 16.37 0.07
N SER A 121 1.10 17.05 0.58
CA SER A 121 2.23 16.40 1.23
C SER A 121 1.78 15.56 2.42
N VAL A 122 2.18 14.29 2.48
CA VAL A 122 1.92 13.37 3.60
C VAL A 122 2.39 13.94 4.94
N THR A 123 3.50 14.69 4.93
CA THR A 123 4.02 15.35 6.12
C THR A 123 3.07 16.45 6.63
N ALA A 124 2.59 17.32 5.75
CA ALA A 124 1.66 18.39 6.13
C ALA A 124 0.34 17.81 6.67
N VAL A 125 -0.21 16.84 5.95
CA VAL A 125 -1.44 16.15 6.37
C VAL A 125 -1.25 15.41 7.69
N GLY A 126 -0.14 14.72 7.87
CA GLY A 126 0.16 14.00 9.12
C GLY A 126 0.29 14.93 10.33
N LEU A 127 0.83 16.16 10.15
CA LEU A 127 0.85 17.18 11.21
C LEU A 127 -0.57 17.65 11.58
N ILE A 128 -1.45 17.84 10.58
CA ILE A 128 -2.84 18.18 10.82
C ILE A 128 -3.54 17.06 11.60
N TRP A 129 -3.36 15.81 11.19
CA TRP A 129 -3.93 14.66 11.90
C TRP A 129 -3.40 14.55 13.33
N ARG A 130 -2.13 14.84 13.55
CA ARG A 130 -1.55 14.88 14.89
C ARG A 130 -2.21 15.95 15.77
N LEU A 131 -2.53 17.12 15.23
CA LEU A 131 -3.32 18.15 15.94
C LEU A 131 -4.74 17.66 16.22
N MET A 132 -5.39 17.00 15.26
CA MET A 132 -6.71 16.40 15.44
C MET A 132 -6.73 15.31 16.52
N TYR A 133 -5.62 14.56 16.65
CA TYR A 133 -5.42 13.52 17.68
C TYR A 133 -4.97 14.07 19.03
N ASN A 134 -4.78 15.38 19.20
CA ASN A 134 -4.34 15.91 20.48
C ASN A 134 -5.34 15.56 21.59
N GLN A 135 -4.81 15.07 22.73
CA GLN A 135 -5.63 14.57 23.83
C GLN A 135 -6.52 15.66 24.43
N ASN A 136 -6.02 16.90 24.55
CA ASN A 136 -6.69 17.97 25.28
C ASN A 136 -7.57 18.86 24.40
N TYR A 137 -7.09 19.21 23.20
CA TYR A 137 -7.76 20.17 22.30
C TYR A 137 -8.02 19.62 20.89
N GLY A 138 -7.75 18.32 20.67
CA GLY A 138 -7.99 17.70 19.37
C GLY A 138 -9.47 17.54 19.05
N ILE A 139 -9.85 17.84 17.80
CA ILE A 139 -11.24 17.80 17.37
C ILE A 139 -11.85 16.39 17.51
N ILE A 140 -11.05 15.33 17.37
CA ILE A 140 -11.54 13.94 17.49
C ILE A 140 -12.02 13.69 18.91
N ASN A 141 -11.23 14.03 19.91
CA ASN A 141 -11.63 13.90 21.31
C ASN A 141 -12.78 14.85 21.69
N PHE A 142 -12.83 16.04 21.09
CA PHE A 142 -13.97 16.95 21.26
C PHE A 142 -15.27 16.32 20.76
N VAL A 143 -15.27 15.70 19.59
CA VAL A 143 -16.44 14.99 19.06
C VAL A 143 -16.81 13.80 19.96
N LEU A 144 -15.83 12.97 20.36
CA LEU A 144 -16.05 11.81 21.21
C LEU A 144 -16.63 12.19 22.58
N SER A 145 -16.22 13.32 23.14
CA SER A 145 -16.76 13.82 24.44
C SER A 145 -18.25 14.17 24.39
N LYS A 146 -18.80 14.51 23.21
CA LYS A 146 -20.24 14.71 23.01
C LYS A 146 -21.06 13.43 23.15
N PHE A 147 -20.41 12.28 22.97
CA PHE A 147 -20.99 10.94 23.17
C PHE A 147 -20.63 10.35 24.54
N GLY A 148 -20.08 11.15 25.47
CA GLY A 148 -19.70 10.69 26.82
C GLY A 148 -18.45 9.82 26.86
N ILE A 149 -17.63 9.79 25.78
CA ILE A 149 -16.38 9.01 25.73
C ILE A 149 -15.26 9.85 26.33
N GLU A 150 -14.49 9.24 27.24
CA GLU A 150 -13.32 9.86 27.85
C GLU A 150 -12.24 10.21 26.82
N LYS A 151 -11.39 11.18 27.16
CA LYS A 151 -10.30 11.63 26.28
C LYS A 151 -9.29 10.52 26.04
N ILE A 152 -9.05 10.20 24.79
CA ILE A 152 -8.13 9.16 24.33
C ILE A 152 -6.78 9.79 23.98
N GLY A 153 -5.70 9.19 24.47
CA GLY A 153 -4.33 9.57 24.15
C GLY A 153 -3.82 8.93 22.85
N TRP A 154 -4.44 9.26 21.70
CA TRP A 154 -4.22 8.63 20.40
C TRP A 154 -2.75 8.46 19.99
N VAL A 155 -1.94 9.49 20.24
CA VAL A 155 -0.52 9.54 19.81
C VAL A 155 0.45 9.53 21.00
N VAL A 156 -0.05 9.49 22.23
CA VAL A 156 0.75 9.48 23.46
C VAL A 156 0.67 8.18 24.24
N GLU A 157 -0.40 7.40 24.04
CA GLU A 157 -0.59 6.10 24.68
C GLU A 157 -0.30 4.95 23.71
N SER A 158 0.47 3.96 24.18
CA SER A 158 0.84 2.78 23.37
C SER A 158 -0.37 1.99 22.87
N LYS A 159 -1.43 1.92 23.68
CA LYS A 159 -2.67 1.18 23.35
C LYS A 159 -3.35 1.73 22.10
N TRP A 160 -3.36 3.03 21.89
CA TRP A 160 -4.13 3.69 20.84
C TRP A 160 -3.30 4.06 19.62
N SER A 161 -1.97 4.02 19.72
CA SER A 161 -1.07 4.47 18.64
C SER A 161 -1.25 3.72 17.33
N LEU A 162 -1.44 2.39 17.36
CA LEU A 162 -1.70 1.59 16.17
C LEU A 162 -3.09 1.90 15.57
N VAL A 163 -4.09 2.12 16.43
CA VAL A 163 -5.44 2.49 15.99
C VAL A 163 -5.43 3.85 15.30
N ALA A 164 -4.72 4.83 15.87
CA ALA A 164 -4.53 6.15 15.27
C ALA A 164 -3.87 6.04 13.88
N LEU A 165 -2.82 5.21 13.76
CA LEU A 165 -2.15 4.97 12.48
C LEU A 165 -3.09 4.30 11.46
N ILE A 166 -3.91 3.33 11.89
CA ILE A 166 -4.89 2.64 11.03
C ILE A 166 -5.95 3.62 10.51
N ILE A 167 -6.53 4.45 11.39
CA ILE A 167 -7.55 5.44 11.00
C ILE A 167 -6.96 6.43 9.99
N PHE A 168 -5.77 6.95 10.26
CA PHE A 168 -5.05 7.82 9.34
C PHE A 168 -4.78 7.11 8.00
N GLY A 169 -4.32 5.87 8.03
CA GLY A 169 -4.01 5.08 6.85
C GLY A 169 -5.24 4.80 5.98
N ILE A 170 -6.38 4.48 6.59
CA ILE A 170 -7.65 4.33 5.87
C ILE A 170 -7.95 5.62 5.12
N TRP A 171 -7.97 6.75 5.80
CA TRP A 171 -8.27 8.05 5.19
C TRP A 171 -7.28 8.40 4.07
N ASN A 172 -6.00 8.17 4.27
CA ASN A 172 -4.94 8.51 3.32
C ASN A 172 -5.05 7.73 1.99
N ILE A 173 -5.52 6.49 2.05
CA ILE A 173 -5.66 5.61 0.87
C ILE A 173 -6.99 5.84 0.12
N LEU A 174 -8.05 6.34 0.79
CA LEU A 174 -9.37 6.51 0.20
C LEU A 174 -9.37 7.23 -1.15
N PRO A 175 -8.72 8.39 -1.34
CA PRO A 175 -8.77 9.15 -2.58
C PRO A 175 -8.38 8.32 -3.81
N PHE A 176 -7.22 7.69 -3.74
CA PHE A 176 -6.69 6.85 -4.83
C PHE A 176 -7.58 5.65 -5.11
N THR A 177 -8.05 5.00 -4.05
CA THR A 177 -8.91 3.81 -4.13
C THR A 177 -10.26 4.15 -4.76
N ILE A 178 -10.86 5.29 -4.37
CA ILE A 178 -12.13 5.78 -4.93
C ILE A 178 -12.00 6.07 -6.43
N ILE A 179 -10.90 6.74 -6.88
CA ILE A 179 -10.67 7.04 -8.30
C ILE A 179 -10.63 5.74 -9.12
N LEU A 180 -9.84 4.76 -8.69
CA LEU A 180 -9.71 3.50 -9.43
C LEU A 180 -11.04 2.74 -9.50
N LEU A 181 -11.79 2.69 -8.39
CA LEU A 181 -13.09 2.03 -8.35
C LEU A 181 -14.14 2.79 -9.18
N LEU A 182 -14.13 4.12 -9.16
CA LEU A 182 -15.01 4.96 -9.97
C LEU A 182 -14.75 4.72 -11.47
N SER A 183 -13.49 4.70 -11.90
CA SER A 183 -13.11 4.33 -13.26
C SER A 183 -13.60 2.92 -13.64
N GLY A 184 -13.48 1.97 -12.72
CA GLY A 184 -14.02 0.61 -12.91
C GLY A 184 -15.53 0.58 -13.07
N LEU A 185 -16.26 1.39 -12.27
CA LEU A 185 -17.73 1.50 -12.37
C LEU A 185 -18.18 2.11 -13.69
N GLN A 186 -17.46 3.13 -14.19
CA GLN A 186 -17.78 3.78 -15.47
C GLN A 186 -17.59 2.87 -16.67
N ASN A 187 -16.79 1.80 -16.55
CA ASN A 187 -16.62 0.80 -17.60
C ASN A 187 -17.72 -0.28 -17.62
N ILE A 188 -18.62 -0.29 -16.62
CA ILE A 188 -19.75 -1.23 -16.60
C ILE A 188 -20.84 -0.72 -17.54
N ASN A 189 -21.29 -1.59 -18.48
CA ASN A 189 -22.31 -1.23 -19.43
C ASN A 189 -23.64 -0.90 -18.71
N GLU A 190 -24.21 0.29 -19.01
CA GLU A 190 -25.48 0.76 -18.42
C GLU A 190 -26.66 -0.18 -18.71
N MET A 191 -26.59 -1.03 -19.73
CA MET A 191 -27.62 -1.99 -20.09
C MET A 191 -27.94 -2.96 -18.94
N TYR A 192 -26.93 -3.38 -18.17
CA TYR A 192 -27.15 -4.24 -17.00
C TYR A 192 -28.03 -3.58 -15.94
N TYR A 193 -27.84 -2.28 -15.71
CA TYR A 193 -28.63 -1.50 -14.75
C TYR A 193 -30.04 -1.24 -15.24
N THR A 194 -30.18 -0.97 -16.54
CA THR A 194 -31.48 -0.72 -17.17
C THR A 194 -32.34 -1.98 -17.14
N ALA A 195 -31.81 -3.14 -17.53
CA ALA A 195 -32.51 -4.43 -17.47
C ALA A 195 -32.97 -4.74 -16.04
N ALA A 196 -32.07 -4.60 -15.06
CA ALA A 196 -32.40 -4.87 -13.66
C ALA A 196 -33.50 -3.93 -13.10
N LYS A 197 -33.56 -2.68 -13.56
CA LYS A 197 -34.62 -1.73 -13.20
C LYS A 197 -35.97 -2.12 -13.82
N VAL A 198 -35.99 -2.57 -15.07
CA VAL A 198 -37.19 -3.09 -15.74
C VAL A 198 -37.73 -4.32 -15.00
N ASP A 199 -36.84 -5.19 -14.50
CA ASP A 199 -37.19 -6.35 -13.67
C ASP A 199 -37.63 -5.96 -12.23
N GLY A 200 -37.73 -4.69 -11.89
CA GLY A 200 -38.15 -4.21 -10.57
C GLY A 200 -37.12 -4.48 -9.46
N ALA A 201 -35.85 -4.70 -9.77
CA ALA A 201 -34.83 -5.00 -8.78
C ALA A 201 -34.55 -3.79 -7.87
N LYS A 202 -34.54 -4.01 -6.55
CA LYS A 202 -34.19 -2.96 -5.56
C LYS A 202 -32.72 -2.56 -5.70
N ALA A 203 -32.39 -1.30 -5.37
CA ALA A 203 -31.04 -0.74 -5.46
C ALA A 203 -29.97 -1.61 -4.72
N SER A 204 -30.29 -2.12 -3.54
CA SER A 204 -29.39 -3.02 -2.79
C SER A 204 -29.12 -4.33 -3.56
N LYS A 205 -30.14 -4.91 -4.22
CA LYS A 205 -29.97 -6.13 -5.02
C LYS A 205 -29.08 -5.87 -6.24
N ILE A 206 -29.28 -4.71 -6.90
CA ILE A 206 -28.44 -4.25 -8.02
C ILE A 206 -26.99 -4.08 -7.55
N PHE A 207 -26.77 -3.42 -6.42
CA PHE A 207 -25.43 -3.19 -5.87
C PHE A 207 -24.69 -4.52 -5.60
N PHE A 208 -25.28 -5.42 -4.80
CA PHE A 208 -24.58 -6.66 -4.40
C PHE A 208 -24.55 -7.73 -5.48
N ARG A 209 -25.52 -7.81 -6.39
CA ARG A 209 -25.61 -8.88 -7.41
C ARG A 209 -25.14 -8.47 -8.79
N ILE A 210 -25.01 -7.17 -9.09
CA ILE A 210 -24.57 -6.69 -10.40
C ILE A 210 -23.30 -5.85 -10.22
N THR A 211 -23.36 -4.74 -9.46
CA THR A 211 -22.26 -3.79 -9.35
C THR A 211 -21.01 -4.43 -8.77
N VAL A 212 -21.08 -5.01 -7.56
CA VAL A 212 -19.92 -5.58 -6.88
C VAL A 212 -19.29 -6.74 -7.67
N PRO A 213 -20.05 -7.71 -8.21
CA PRO A 213 -19.47 -8.76 -9.03
C PRO A 213 -18.80 -8.27 -10.32
N LEU A 214 -19.43 -7.35 -11.04
CA LEU A 214 -18.84 -6.79 -12.26
C LEU A 214 -17.61 -5.90 -11.97
N LEU A 215 -17.58 -5.25 -10.81
CA LEU A 215 -16.45 -4.45 -10.33
C LEU A 215 -15.31 -5.30 -9.75
N SER A 216 -15.54 -6.61 -9.52
CA SER A 216 -14.59 -7.47 -8.83
C SER A 216 -13.15 -7.45 -9.39
N PRO A 217 -12.89 -7.39 -10.72
CA PRO A 217 -11.54 -7.30 -11.24
C PRO A 217 -10.81 -6.04 -10.77
N THR A 218 -11.51 -4.90 -10.70
CA THR A 218 -10.96 -3.63 -10.21
C THR A 218 -10.78 -3.67 -8.69
N ILE A 219 -11.70 -4.26 -7.94
CA ILE A 219 -11.57 -4.46 -6.48
C ILE A 219 -10.31 -5.26 -6.17
N PHE A 220 -10.06 -6.37 -6.88
CA PHE A 220 -8.82 -7.15 -6.69
C PHE A 220 -7.56 -6.35 -7.02
N LEU A 221 -7.58 -5.58 -8.11
CA LEU A 221 -6.46 -4.70 -8.48
C LEU A 221 -6.16 -3.71 -7.35
N VAL A 222 -7.18 -3.03 -6.86
CA VAL A 222 -7.09 -2.08 -5.74
C VAL A 222 -6.55 -2.75 -4.48
N CYS A 223 -7.07 -3.92 -4.11
CA CYS A 223 -6.60 -4.66 -2.94
C CYS A 223 -5.10 -5.00 -3.06
N ILE A 224 -4.63 -5.42 -4.23
CA ILE A 224 -3.20 -5.72 -4.46
C ILE A 224 -2.35 -4.46 -4.29
N ILE A 225 -2.72 -3.36 -4.94
CA ILE A 225 -1.97 -2.10 -4.88
C ILE A 225 -1.94 -1.57 -3.43
N ASN A 226 -3.08 -1.55 -2.75
CA ASN A 226 -3.17 -1.08 -1.38
C ASN A 226 -2.39 -1.99 -0.41
N THR A 227 -2.40 -3.31 -0.61
CA THR A 227 -1.60 -4.24 0.19
C THR A 227 -0.11 -3.93 0.07
N ILE A 228 0.40 -3.77 -1.15
CA ILE A 228 1.81 -3.43 -1.39
C ILE A 228 2.16 -2.07 -0.75
N SER A 229 1.28 -1.08 -0.85
CA SER A 229 1.48 0.24 -0.26
C SER A 229 1.46 0.20 1.28
N CYS A 230 0.51 -0.52 1.88
CA CYS A 230 0.40 -0.64 3.33
C CYS A 230 1.58 -1.37 3.97
N PHE A 231 2.15 -2.39 3.30
CA PHE A 231 3.37 -3.04 3.80
C PHE A 231 4.57 -2.09 3.86
N LYS A 232 4.56 -1.02 3.08
CA LYS A 232 5.63 -0.01 3.04
C LYS A 232 5.37 1.19 3.96
N VAL A 233 4.41 1.08 4.90
CA VAL A 233 4.06 2.16 5.84
C VAL A 233 5.27 2.63 6.64
N PHE A 234 5.64 3.89 6.47
CA PHE A 234 6.79 4.53 7.10
C PHE A 234 6.65 6.06 7.15
N SER A 235 6.33 6.69 6.01
CA SER A 235 6.29 8.15 5.88
C SER A 235 5.25 8.79 6.81
N GLU A 236 4.21 8.06 7.12
CA GLU A 236 3.08 8.46 7.96
C GLU A 236 3.46 8.56 9.44
N LEU A 237 4.40 7.73 9.89
CA LEU A 237 4.85 7.68 11.28
C LEU A 237 5.56 8.96 11.71
N TYR A 238 6.34 9.56 10.80
CA TYR A 238 7.16 10.74 11.11
C TYR A 238 6.34 11.93 11.59
N PRO A 239 5.36 12.42 10.84
CA PRO A 239 4.57 13.58 11.26
C PRO A 239 3.61 13.25 12.40
N LEU A 240 3.07 12.02 12.48
CA LEU A 240 2.15 11.63 13.55
C LEU A 240 2.85 11.50 14.91
N PHE A 241 4.06 10.92 14.93
CA PHE A 241 4.74 10.54 16.17
C PHE A 241 6.10 11.25 16.38
N ASN A 242 6.30 12.44 15.79
CA ASN A 242 7.56 13.21 15.91
C ASN A 242 8.82 12.46 15.50
N GLY A 243 8.77 11.71 14.39
CA GLY A 243 9.90 10.94 13.89
C GLY A 243 10.21 9.68 14.69
N LYS A 244 9.44 9.37 15.74
CA LYS A 244 9.59 8.16 16.55
C LYS A 244 8.63 7.06 16.07
N PRO A 245 8.92 5.78 16.32
CA PRO A 245 7.99 4.69 16.03
C PRO A 245 6.95 4.55 17.16
N GLY A 246 6.06 5.53 17.28
CA GLY A 246 5.04 5.60 18.33
C GLY A 246 5.56 5.98 19.71
N PRO A 247 4.64 6.13 20.68
CA PRO A 247 4.99 6.35 22.06
C PRO A 247 5.76 5.14 22.64
N TYR A 248 6.78 5.39 23.45
CA TYR A 248 7.64 4.34 24.04
C TYR A 248 8.21 3.35 23.02
N PHE A 249 8.37 3.74 21.74
CA PHE A 249 8.89 2.90 20.68
C PHE A 249 8.08 1.61 20.39
N ASN A 250 6.78 1.60 20.68
CA ASN A 250 5.92 0.43 20.53
C ASN A 250 5.40 0.20 19.11
N LEU A 251 5.50 1.20 18.22
CA LEU A 251 4.91 1.19 16.89
C LEU A 251 5.98 1.05 15.80
N TYR A 252 6.97 0.17 16.00
CA TYR A 252 7.83 -0.20 14.89
C TYR A 252 7.00 -0.76 13.74
N THR A 253 7.33 -0.37 12.51
CA THR A 253 6.93 -1.06 11.27
C THR A 253 8.17 -1.71 10.66
N VAL A 254 7.98 -2.63 9.73
CA VAL A 254 9.14 -3.31 9.12
C VAL A 254 10.06 -2.32 8.40
N VAL A 255 9.48 -1.34 7.67
CA VAL A 255 10.29 -0.31 6.98
C VAL A 255 10.99 0.62 7.97
N TYR A 256 10.34 0.95 9.11
CA TYR A 256 11.02 1.70 10.16
C TYR A 256 12.19 0.91 10.76
N TYR A 257 12.04 -0.40 10.96
CA TYR A 257 13.12 -1.27 11.41
C TYR A 257 14.30 -1.31 10.42
N ILE A 258 14.01 -1.45 9.12
CA ILE A 258 15.03 -1.41 8.05
C ILE A 258 15.85 -0.11 8.16
N ARG A 259 15.18 1.04 8.27
CA ARG A 259 15.85 2.33 8.45
C ARG A 259 16.67 2.36 9.75
N TYR A 260 16.10 1.92 10.87
CA TYR A 260 16.78 1.84 12.16
C TYR A 260 18.05 1.01 12.07
N ALA A 261 17.99 -0.19 11.50
CA ALA A 261 19.15 -1.07 11.32
C ALA A 261 20.23 -0.44 10.40
N MET A 262 19.80 0.22 9.32
CA MET A 262 20.70 0.83 8.33
C MET A 262 21.36 2.12 8.85
N VAL A 263 20.56 3.05 9.39
CA VAL A 263 21.00 4.41 9.71
C VAL A 263 21.54 4.51 11.14
N GLU A 264 20.79 4.00 12.12
CA GLU A 264 21.13 4.15 13.53
C GLU A 264 22.12 3.08 14.00
N LYS A 265 21.91 1.82 13.62
CA LYS A 265 22.80 0.71 13.95
C LYS A 265 23.96 0.51 12.97
N ARG A 266 23.87 1.08 11.77
CA ARG A 266 24.84 0.91 10.66
C ARG A 266 25.11 -0.57 10.32
N LYS A 267 24.11 -1.46 10.56
CA LYS A 267 24.15 -2.90 10.27
C LYS A 267 23.41 -3.18 8.96
N TYR A 268 24.09 -2.95 7.85
CA TYR A 268 23.51 -3.08 6.50
C TYR A 268 23.03 -4.50 6.19
N GLY A 269 23.73 -5.54 6.69
CA GLY A 269 23.31 -6.93 6.54
C GLY A 269 21.92 -7.19 7.17
N TYR A 270 21.69 -6.68 8.39
CA TYR A 270 20.38 -6.80 9.06
C TYR A 270 19.29 -6.03 8.34
N ALA A 271 19.59 -4.81 7.89
CA ALA A 271 18.64 -4.02 7.11
C ALA A 271 18.27 -4.73 5.80
N ALA A 272 19.26 -5.30 5.10
CA ALA A 272 19.04 -6.04 3.86
C ALA A 272 18.23 -7.33 4.10
N ALA A 273 18.54 -8.11 5.14
CA ALA A 273 17.78 -9.30 5.50
C ALA A 273 16.32 -8.95 5.85
N ALA A 274 16.08 -7.89 6.62
CA ALA A 274 14.74 -7.41 6.92
C ALA A 274 13.97 -6.98 5.66
N ALA A 275 14.63 -6.32 4.71
CA ALA A 275 14.04 -5.92 3.43
C ALA A 275 13.67 -7.13 2.57
N VAL A 276 14.50 -8.18 2.52
CA VAL A 276 14.20 -9.43 1.81
C VAL A 276 13.01 -10.15 2.47
N ILE A 277 12.96 -10.22 3.80
CA ILE A 277 11.81 -10.81 4.51
C ILE A 277 10.53 -10.04 4.18
N LEU A 278 10.57 -8.70 4.19
CA LEU A 278 9.43 -7.87 3.81
C LEU A 278 8.98 -8.16 2.37
N PHE A 279 9.93 -8.23 1.43
CA PHE A 279 9.65 -8.56 0.03
C PHE A 279 8.94 -9.91 -0.09
N LEU A 280 9.45 -10.95 0.62
CA LEU A 280 8.82 -12.28 0.61
C LEU A 280 7.41 -12.25 1.22
N CYS A 281 7.20 -11.50 2.31
CA CYS A 281 5.87 -11.34 2.90
C CYS A 281 4.89 -10.68 1.90
N VAL A 282 5.28 -9.57 1.27
CA VAL A 282 4.46 -8.90 0.24
C VAL A 282 4.15 -9.85 -0.91
N MET A 283 5.14 -10.60 -1.38
CA MET A 283 4.97 -11.59 -2.45
C MET A 283 3.96 -12.68 -2.07
N ILE A 284 4.07 -13.24 -0.86
CA ILE A 284 3.13 -14.27 -0.36
C ILE A 284 1.70 -13.72 -0.31
N PHE A 285 1.50 -12.53 0.29
CA PHE A 285 0.17 -11.91 0.36
C PHE A 285 -0.41 -11.64 -1.03
N THR A 286 0.41 -11.15 -1.96
CA THR A 286 -0.02 -10.90 -3.34
C THR A 286 -0.39 -12.19 -4.07
N LEU A 287 0.41 -13.25 -3.91
CA LEU A 287 0.11 -14.56 -4.50
C LEU A 287 -1.18 -15.16 -3.93
N LEU A 288 -1.43 -15.03 -2.62
CA LEU A 288 -2.68 -15.45 -2.00
C LEU A 288 -3.89 -14.70 -2.58
N GLN A 289 -3.80 -13.38 -2.74
CA GLN A 289 -4.84 -12.57 -3.36
C GLN A 289 -5.11 -12.99 -4.81
N LEU A 290 -4.06 -13.25 -5.61
CA LEU A 290 -4.19 -13.73 -6.99
C LEU A 290 -4.84 -15.13 -7.05
N GLN A 291 -4.51 -16.02 -6.12
CA GLN A 291 -5.15 -17.35 -6.04
C GLN A 291 -6.63 -17.23 -5.67
N LEU A 292 -6.98 -16.36 -4.71
CA LEU A 292 -8.37 -16.09 -4.36
C LEU A 292 -9.16 -15.56 -5.57
N LYS A 293 -8.60 -14.59 -6.32
CA LYS A 293 -9.21 -14.11 -7.58
C LYS A 293 -9.49 -15.24 -8.55
N LYS A 294 -8.50 -16.12 -8.81
CA LYS A 294 -8.66 -17.26 -9.71
C LYS A 294 -9.75 -18.23 -9.25
N ARG A 295 -9.83 -18.51 -7.92
CA ARG A 295 -10.86 -19.40 -7.36
C ARG A 295 -12.27 -18.81 -7.50
N MET A 296 -12.43 -17.51 -7.26
CA MET A 296 -13.72 -16.82 -7.41
C MET A 296 -14.18 -16.80 -8.87
N ALA A 297 -13.27 -16.52 -9.81
CA ALA A 297 -13.56 -16.57 -11.24
C ALA A 297 -14.01 -17.97 -11.71
N LYS A 298 -13.41 -19.05 -11.18
CA LYS A 298 -13.82 -20.45 -11.51
C LYS A 298 -15.18 -20.81 -10.93
N LYS A 299 -15.62 -20.23 -9.83
CA LYS A 299 -16.92 -20.50 -9.20
C LYS A 299 -18.09 -19.74 -9.85
N GLY A 300 -17.88 -19.10 -11.00
CA GLY A 300 -18.94 -18.39 -11.73
C GLY A 300 -19.33 -17.04 -11.14
N ILE A 301 -18.57 -16.55 -10.19
CA ILE A 301 -18.63 -15.15 -9.75
C ILE A 301 -17.76 -14.36 -10.74
N LYS A 302 -18.28 -14.19 -11.97
CA LYS A 302 -17.71 -13.34 -13.00
C LYS A 302 -18.09 -11.90 -12.76
#